data_1fabc73d1771fdf863ed548d0354da1e
#
_entry.id   1fabc73d1771fdf863ed548d0354da1e
#
_cell.length_a   1.000
_cell.length_b   1.000
_cell.length_c   1.000
_cell.angle_alpha   90.00
_cell.angle_beta   90.00
_cell.angle_gamma   90.00
#
_symmetry.space_group_name_H-M   'P 1'
#
loop_
_entity.id
_entity.type
_entity.pdbx_description
1 polymer ?
#
loop_
_entity_poly.entity_id
_entity_poly.type
_entity_poly.pdbx_seq_one_letter_code
_entity_poly.pdbx_strand_id
1 'polypeptide(L)'
;LFCASCIYKTKKNTNMKCALCRQSFNSCEIKVFDSEIEKECVEKLGTKLTYMIQHLDKILIENDDNRIIIFSQWNNMLKMISKVLSEKDFKFVFFDGSIHVVNNRIKKFKLDKSYRIVLLSSDKSVSGLNLTEASHIILLDTLNHEKKEIASLIEEQAIGRAVRIGQTKNVKVERFIIRNSIEHDYFINNTVS
;
A
#
# COMPACT_ATOMS: atom_id res chain seq x y z
N LEU A 1 13.95 -8.05 5.44
CA LEU A 1 13.68 -8.51 4.08
C LEU A 1 15.01 -8.78 3.39
N PHE A 2 15.14 -9.97 2.80
CA PHE A 2 16.30 -10.33 1.99
C PHE A 2 15.88 -10.30 0.52
N CYS A 3 16.78 -9.87 -0.36
CA CYS A 3 16.56 -10.05 -1.77
C CYS A 3 16.56 -11.55 -2.11
N ALA A 4 15.90 -11.95 -3.19
CA ALA A 4 15.77 -13.33 -3.61
C ALA A 4 17.15 -14.03 -3.71
N SER A 5 18.19 -13.33 -4.23
CA SER A 5 19.54 -13.87 -4.33
C SER A 5 20.18 -14.15 -2.97
N CYS A 6 19.92 -13.34 -1.95
CA CYS A 6 20.41 -13.57 -0.57
C CYS A 6 19.71 -14.78 0.07
N ILE A 7 18.40 -14.93 -0.13
CA ILE A 7 17.63 -16.08 0.34
C ILE A 7 18.11 -17.36 -0.35
N TYR A 8 18.36 -17.33 -1.68
CA TYR A 8 18.89 -18.47 -2.42
C TYR A 8 20.28 -18.88 -1.94
N LYS A 9 21.17 -17.94 -1.63
CA LYS A 9 22.49 -18.22 -1.04
C LYS A 9 22.36 -18.84 0.35
N THR A 10 21.42 -18.38 1.16
CA THR A 10 21.14 -18.92 2.49
C THR A 10 20.54 -20.34 2.42
N LYS A 11 19.72 -20.63 1.38
CA LYS A 11 19.14 -21.97 1.13
C LYS A 11 20.18 -23.01 0.70
N LYS A 12 21.25 -22.59 0.01
CA LYS A 12 22.36 -23.48 -0.39
C LYS A 12 23.26 -23.87 0.78
N ASN A 13 23.32 -23.06 1.83
CA ASN A 13 24.05 -23.40 3.05
C ASN A 13 23.12 -24.20 3.97
N THR A 14 23.57 -25.35 4.45
CA THR A 14 22.86 -26.36 5.26
C THR A 14 22.19 -25.85 6.54
N ASN A 15 22.39 -24.58 6.92
CA ASN A 15 21.75 -23.90 8.04
C ASN A 15 20.77 -22.84 7.53
N MET A 16 19.49 -23.23 7.34
CA MET A 16 18.40 -22.29 7.02
C MET A 16 18.10 -21.38 8.23
N LYS A 17 19.02 -20.48 8.52
CA LYS A 17 18.86 -19.47 9.58
C LYS A 17 18.76 -18.08 8.97
N CYS A 18 17.86 -17.27 9.51
CA CYS A 18 17.74 -15.88 9.15
C CYS A 18 19.06 -15.15 9.40
N ALA A 19 19.57 -14.41 8.41
CA ALA A 19 20.84 -13.70 8.54
C ALA A 19 20.78 -12.53 9.54
N LEU A 20 19.57 -12.02 9.88
CA LEU A 20 19.38 -10.98 10.88
C LEU A 20 19.15 -11.51 12.28
N CYS A 21 18.13 -12.35 12.48
CA CYS A 21 17.74 -12.84 13.80
C CYS A 21 18.23 -14.26 14.11
N ARG A 22 18.89 -14.93 13.16
CA ARG A 22 19.41 -16.31 13.25
C ARG A 22 18.37 -17.39 13.58
N GLN A 23 17.09 -17.06 13.59
CA GLN A 23 16.02 -18.04 13.73
C GLN A 23 16.00 -19.00 12.54
N SER A 24 15.74 -20.27 12.81
CA SER A 24 15.55 -21.28 11.77
C SER A 24 14.21 -21.06 11.07
N PHE A 25 14.16 -21.25 9.75
CA PHE A 25 12.95 -21.20 8.97
C PHE A 25 12.86 -22.41 8.03
N ASN A 26 11.64 -22.81 7.69
CA ASN A 26 11.41 -23.92 6.77
C ASN A 26 11.33 -23.42 5.33
N SER A 27 11.76 -24.24 4.38
CA SER A 27 11.73 -23.91 2.96
C SER A 27 10.32 -23.62 2.40
N CYS A 28 9.29 -24.18 3.03
CA CYS A 28 7.88 -23.95 2.69
C CYS A 28 7.36 -22.57 3.12
N GLU A 29 8.05 -21.88 4.04
CA GLU A 29 7.71 -20.51 4.45
C GLU A 29 8.27 -19.44 3.51
N ILE A 30 9.15 -19.85 2.57
CA ILE A 30 9.70 -18.96 1.55
C ILE A 30 8.78 -18.98 0.35
N LYS A 31 8.03 -17.90 0.16
CA LYS A 31 7.32 -17.66 -1.11
C LYS A 31 8.31 -17.01 -2.08
N VAL A 32 8.73 -17.77 -3.06
CA VAL A 32 9.57 -17.28 -4.17
C VAL A 32 8.67 -16.95 -5.34
N PHE A 33 8.84 -15.77 -5.90
CA PHE A 33 8.17 -15.37 -7.14
C PHE A 33 9.00 -15.85 -8.32
N ASP A 34 8.41 -16.67 -9.17
CA ASP A 34 9.13 -17.45 -10.19
C ASP A 34 9.14 -16.82 -11.59
N SER A 35 8.65 -15.58 -11.80
CA SER A 35 8.77 -14.92 -13.09
C SER A 35 10.02 -14.01 -13.16
N GLU A 36 10.72 -14.01 -14.29
CA GLU A 36 11.89 -13.13 -14.49
C GLU A 36 11.53 -11.64 -14.41
N ILE A 37 10.35 -11.28 -14.89
CA ILE A 37 9.80 -9.91 -14.82
C ILE A 37 9.59 -9.48 -13.35
N GLU A 38 9.16 -10.42 -12.49
CA GLU A 38 8.98 -10.16 -11.06
C GLU A 38 10.31 -9.93 -10.34
N LYS A 39 11.37 -10.63 -10.73
CA LYS A 39 12.70 -10.47 -10.13
C LYS A 39 13.26 -9.08 -10.37
N GLU A 40 13.19 -8.58 -11.60
CA GLU A 40 13.66 -7.23 -11.96
C GLU A 40 12.85 -6.14 -11.23
N CYS A 41 11.54 -6.29 -11.13
CA CYS A 41 10.69 -5.37 -10.38
C CYS A 41 11.03 -5.39 -8.88
N VAL A 42 11.24 -6.57 -8.28
CA VAL A 42 11.62 -6.70 -6.86
C VAL A 42 12.98 -6.09 -6.60
N GLU A 43 13.94 -6.24 -7.51
CA GLU A 43 15.26 -5.63 -7.38
C GLU A 43 15.21 -4.10 -7.41
N LYS A 44 14.35 -3.52 -8.25
CA LYS A 44 14.19 -2.06 -8.37
C LYS A 44 13.31 -1.45 -7.28
N LEU A 45 12.18 -2.07 -6.98
CA LEU A 45 11.12 -1.49 -6.16
C LEU A 45 11.05 -2.07 -4.74
N GLY A 46 11.66 -3.24 -4.52
CA GLY A 46 11.48 -4.04 -3.31
C GLY A 46 10.15 -4.81 -3.30
N THR A 47 10.09 -5.80 -2.45
CA THR A 47 9.00 -6.79 -2.41
C THR A 47 7.63 -6.15 -2.20
N LYS A 48 7.51 -5.20 -1.26
CA LYS A 48 6.24 -4.59 -0.88
C LYS A 48 5.58 -3.83 -2.03
N LEU A 49 6.35 -2.97 -2.71
CA LEU A 49 5.82 -2.18 -3.82
C LEU A 49 5.52 -3.05 -5.04
N THR A 50 6.35 -4.03 -5.33
CA THR A 50 6.09 -4.97 -6.42
C THR A 50 4.77 -5.71 -6.21
N TYR A 51 4.55 -6.21 -4.99
CA TYR A 51 3.29 -6.87 -4.63
C TYR A 51 2.09 -5.94 -4.73
N MET A 52 2.23 -4.72 -4.23
CA MET A 52 1.17 -3.73 -4.30
C MET A 52 0.78 -3.44 -5.75
N ILE A 53 1.76 -3.25 -6.65
CA ILE A 53 1.48 -2.97 -8.07
C ILE A 53 0.75 -4.16 -8.73
N GLN A 54 1.21 -5.38 -8.50
CA GLN A 54 0.54 -6.58 -9.02
C GLN A 54 -0.89 -6.72 -8.49
N HIS A 55 -1.10 -6.35 -7.24
CA HIS A 55 -2.42 -6.37 -6.62
C HIS A 55 -3.34 -5.28 -7.20
N LEU A 56 -2.80 -4.09 -7.47
CA LEU A 56 -3.52 -3.03 -8.18
C LEU A 56 -4.00 -3.50 -9.55
N ASP A 57 -3.12 -4.13 -10.34
CA ASP A 57 -3.48 -4.68 -11.65
C ASP A 57 -4.65 -5.65 -11.54
N LYS A 58 -4.62 -6.57 -10.56
CA LYS A 58 -5.71 -7.53 -10.33
C LYS A 58 -7.03 -6.84 -10.02
N ILE A 59 -7.04 -5.88 -9.07
CA ILE A 59 -8.25 -5.14 -8.70
C ILE A 59 -8.82 -4.37 -9.90
N LEU A 60 -7.94 -3.76 -10.70
CA LEU A 60 -8.35 -2.95 -11.83
C LEU A 60 -8.86 -3.77 -13.01
N ILE A 61 -8.37 -5.00 -13.18
CA ILE A 61 -8.83 -5.95 -14.21
C ILE A 61 -10.15 -6.61 -13.77
N GLU A 62 -10.32 -6.88 -12.48
CA GLU A 62 -11.51 -7.57 -11.95
C GLU A 62 -12.80 -6.81 -12.23
N ASN A 63 -12.79 -5.48 -12.11
CA ASN A 63 -13.95 -4.65 -12.38
C ASN A 63 -13.54 -3.22 -12.77
N ASP A 64 -14.07 -2.74 -13.89
CA ASP A 64 -13.78 -1.39 -14.40
C ASP A 64 -14.32 -0.26 -13.51
N ASP A 65 -15.29 -0.52 -12.66
CA ASP A 65 -15.80 0.44 -11.69
C ASP A 65 -15.02 0.44 -10.36
N ASN A 66 -14.01 -0.42 -10.20
CA ASN A 66 -13.14 -0.41 -9.03
C ASN A 66 -12.28 0.85 -9.00
N ARG A 67 -12.29 1.53 -7.85
CA ARG A 67 -11.45 2.68 -7.58
C ARG A 67 -10.74 2.49 -6.25
N ILE A 68 -9.47 2.84 -6.20
CA ILE A 68 -8.54 2.46 -5.15
C ILE A 68 -7.98 3.72 -4.50
N ILE A 69 -7.99 3.76 -3.17
CA ILE A 69 -7.23 4.72 -2.37
C ILE A 69 -5.99 4.01 -1.84
N ILE A 70 -4.81 4.51 -2.13
CA ILE A 70 -3.56 4.08 -1.52
C ILE A 70 -3.18 5.10 -0.47
N PHE A 71 -3.17 4.66 0.77
CA PHE A 71 -2.83 5.48 1.92
C PHE A 71 -1.45 5.12 2.47
N SER A 72 -0.66 6.14 2.77
CA SER A 72 0.62 6.01 3.46
C SER A 72 0.83 7.20 4.39
N GLN A 73 1.46 6.97 5.56
CA GLN A 73 1.90 8.06 6.42
C GLN A 73 3.12 8.80 5.82
N TRP A 74 3.84 8.17 4.88
CA TRP A 74 5.08 8.71 4.32
C TRP A 74 4.85 9.33 2.94
N ASN A 75 4.87 10.65 2.86
CA ASN A 75 4.70 11.37 1.59
C ASN A 75 5.78 10.99 0.56
N ASN A 76 7.01 10.71 1.00
CA ASN A 76 8.08 10.26 0.11
C ASN A 76 7.80 8.88 -0.51
N MET A 77 7.16 7.98 0.24
CA MET A 77 6.71 6.69 -0.28
C MET A 77 5.69 6.89 -1.39
N LEU A 78 4.71 7.77 -1.18
CA LEU A 78 3.70 8.08 -2.20
C LEU A 78 4.31 8.73 -3.45
N LYS A 79 5.35 9.56 -3.30
CA LYS A 79 6.11 10.10 -4.44
C LYS A 79 6.84 9.01 -5.21
N MET A 80 7.41 8.01 -4.56
CA MET A 80 8.00 6.84 -5.23
C MET A 80 6.93 6.06 -6.00
N ILE A 81 5.79 5.78 -5.35
CA ILE A 81 4.67 5.09 -5.98
C ILE A 81 4.16 5.88 -7.20
N SER A 82 4.04 7.19 -7.10
CA SER A 82 3.58 8.02 -8.21
C SER A 82 4.48 7.92 -9.45
N LYS A 83 5.81 7.80 -9.27
CA LYS A 83 6.75 7.56 -10.37
C LYS A 83 6.50 6.20 -11.02
N VAL A 84 6.40 5.15 -10.22
CA VAL A 84 6.17 3.79 -10.71
C VAL A 84 4.83 3.68 -11.44
N LEU A 85 3.77 4.29 -10.90
CA LEU A 85 2.47 4.32 -11.55
C LEU A 85 2.52 5.07 -12.89
N SER A 86 3.28 6.18 -12.97
CA SER A 86 3.49 6.91 -14.22
C SER A 86 4.27 6.10 -15.25
N GLU A 87 5.33 5.38 -14.84
CA GLU A 87 6.11 4.49 -15.72
C GLU A 87 5.29 3.33 -16.30
N LYS A 88 4.24 2.93 -15.59
CA LYS A 88 3.30 1.87 -16.00
C LYS A 88 2.01 2.41 -16.64
N ASP A 89 1.97 3.68 -17.00
CA ASP A 89 0.82 4.36 -17.63
C ASP A 89 -0.50 4.31 -16.84
N PHE A 90 -0.44 4.09 -15.52
CA PHE A 90 -1.61 4.21 -14.67
C PHE A 90 -2.05 5.67 -14.53
N LYS A 91 -3.35 5.93 -14.70
CA LYS A 91 -3.94 7.23 -14.38
C LYS A 91 -4.30 7.29 -12.91
N PHE A 92 -3.65 8.17 -12.19
CA PHE A 92 -3.85 8.36 -10.75
C PHE A 92 -3.97 9.84 -10.38
N VAL A 93 -4.45 10.08 -9.19
CA VAL A 93 -4.50 11.40 -8.57
C VAL A 93 -3.65 11.37 -7.31
N PHE A 94 -2.73 12.30 -7.19
CA PHE A 94 -1.91 12.45 -5.99
C PHE A 94 -2.29 13.76 -5.29
N PHE A 95 -2.78 13.69 -4.07
CA PHE A 95 -3.17 14.88 -3.31
C PHE A 95 -1.96 15.54 -2.67
N ASP A 96 -1.15 16.17 -3.51
CA ASP A 96 -0.02 17.01 -3.13
C ASP A 96 -0.17 18.40 -3.74
N GLY A 97 0.21 19.46 -2.99
CA GLY A 97 0.16 20.84 -3.45
C GLY A 97 -0.90 21.70 -2.75
N SER A 98 -1.26 22.83 -3.37
CA SER A 98 -2.23 23.77 -2.82
C SER A 98 -3.67 23.22 -2.87
N ILE A 99 -4.54 23.80 -2.05
CA ILE A 99 -5.99 23.46 -1.99
C ILE A 99 -6.66 23.49 -3.35
N HIS A 100 -6.34 24.47 -4.20
CA HIS A 100 -6.90 24.56 -5.56
C HIS A 100 -6.48 23.37 -6.44
N VAL A 101 -5.21 22.95 -6.36
CA VAL A 101 -4.70 21.82 -7.10
C VAL A 101 -5.38 20.53 -6.63
N VAL A 102 -5.52 20.36 -5.34
CA VAL A 102 -6.20 19.19 -4.75
C VAL A 102 -7.67 19.14 -5.18
N ASN A 103 -8.39 20.25 -5.12
CA ASN A 103 -9.81 20.31 -5.54
C ASN A 103 -9.99 19.96 -7.02
N ASN A 104 -9.10 20.42 -7.90
CA ASN A 104 -9.15 20.05 -9.32
C ASN A 104 -8.86 18.55 -9.52
N ARG A 105 -7.96 17.99 -8.75
CA ARG A 105 -7.65 16.55 -8.78
C ARG A 105 -8.82 15.71 -8.27
N ILE A 106 -9.51 16.15 -7.21
CA ILE A 106 -10.73 15.50 -6.72
C ILE A 106 -11.81 15.48 -7.83
N LYS A 107 -12.03 16.60 -8.51
CA LYS A 107 -12.96 16.64 -9.63
C LYS A 107 -12.60 15.66 -10.72
N LYS A 108 -11.31 15.53 -11.07
CA LYS A 108 -10.85 14.52 -12.03
C LYS A 108 -11.18 13.10 -11.56
N PHE A 109 -10.85 12.76 -10.31
CA PHE A 109 -11.15 11.44 -9.77
C PHE A 109 -12.66 11.15 -9.77
N LYS A 110 -13.51 12.14 -9.52
CA LYS A 110 -14.96 11.94 -9.49
C LYS A 110 -15.60 11.83 -10.87
N LEU A 111 -15.19 12.67 -11.80
CA LEU A 111 -15.84 12.83 -13.10
C LEU A 111 -15.21 11.95 -14.19
N ASP A 112 -13.90 11.74 -14.14
CA ASP A 112 -13.19 10.96 -15.15
C ASP A 112 -12.96 9.52 -14.64
N LYS A 113 -13.69 8.58 -15.23
CA LYS A 113 -13.59 7.14 -14.89
C LYS A 113 -12.21 6.55 -15.16
N SER A 114 -11.38 7.21 -15.95
CA SER A 114 -10.01 6.72 -16.21
C SER A 114 -9.07 6.91 -15.02
N TYR A 115 -9.35 7.89 -14.13
CA TYR A 115 -8.57 8.11 -12.90
C TYR A 115 -9.10 7.20 -11.79
N ARG A 116 -8.55 6.01 -11.69
CA ARG A 116 -9.03 4.95 -10.79
C ARG A 116 -8.23 4.82 -9.50
N ILE A 117 -7.09 5.50 -9.38
CA ILE A 117 -6.17 5.43 -8.24
C ILE A 117 -6.02 6.80 -7.60
N VAL A 118 -6.08 6.84 -6.27
CA VAL A 118 -5.80 8.03 -5.44
C VAL A 118 -4.65 7.73 -4.50
N LEU A 119 -3.66 8.61 -4.46
CA LEU A 119 -2.59 8.59 -3.48
C LEU A 119 -2.90 9.63 -2.39
N LEU A 120 -3.03 9.18 -1.15
CA LEU A 120 -3.44 9.97 0.00
C LEU A 120 -2.44 9.83 1.14
N SER A 121 -1.91 10.95 1.65
CA SER A 121 -1.01 11.01 2.79
C SER A 121 -1.74 11.42 4.07
N SER A 122 -1.27 10.95 5.24
CA SER A 122 -1.73 11.40 6.54
C SER A 122 -1.49 12.89 6.75
N ASP A 123 -0.31 13.40 6.34
CA ASP A 123 0.11 14.78 6.58
C ASP A 123 -0.71 15.81 5.82
N LYS A 124 -1.28 15.41 4.70
CA LYS A 124 -2.05 16.28 3.80
C LYS A 124 -3.52 15.89 3.75
N SER A 125 -4.06 15.52 4.90
CA SER A 125 -5.49 15.28 5.01
C SER A 125 -6.25 16.59 4.83
N VAL A 126 -6.55 16.93 3.57
CA VAL A 126 -7.51 18.01 3.30
C VAL A 126 -8.81 17.64 4.01
N SER A 127 -9.11 18.39 5.07
CA SER A 127 -10.32 18.24 5.87
C SER A 127 -11.55 18.23 4.94
N GLY A 128 -12.41 17.21 5.09
CA GLY A 128 -13.65 17.12 4.31
C GLY A 128 -13.59 16.42 2.95
N LEU A 129 -12.46 15.82 2.56
CA LEU A 129 -12.39 14.98 1.37
C LEU A 129 -13.45 13.87 1.41
N ASN A 130 -14.29 13.82 0.38
CA ASN A 130 -15.27 12.76 0.17
C ASN A 130 -14.86 11.97 -1.07
N LEU A 131 -14.50 10.69 -0.88
CA LEU A 131 -14.02 9.75 -1.89
C LEU A 131 -14.90 8.50 -1.93
N THR A 132 -16.21 8.66 -1.80
CA THR A 132 -17.20 7.57 -1.80
C THR A 132 -17.25 6.79 -3.10
N GLU A 133 -16.57 7.24 -4.14
CA GLU A 133 -16.40 6.51 -5.38
C GLU A 133 -15.44 5.31 -5.23
N ALA A 134 -14.60 5.31 -4.20
CA ALA A 134 -13.63 4.23 -3.95
C ALA A 134 -14.30 2.97 -3.40
N SER A 135 -13.89 1.82 -3.93
CA SER A 135 -14.29 0.48 -3.49
C SER A 135 -13.17 -0.24 -2.74
N HIS A 136 -11.93 0.22 -2.86
CA HIS A 136 -10.77 -0.39 -2.21
C HIS A 136 -9.93 0.67 -1.51
N ILE A 137 -9.40 0.32 -0.35
CA ILE A 137 -8.43 1.11 0.40
C ILE A 137 -7.24 0.22 0.69
N ILE A 138 -6.06 0.63 0.25
CA ILE A 138 -4.80 -0.03 0.53
C ILE A 138 -4.05 0.81 1.56
N LEU A 139 -3.89 0.29 2.76
CA LEU A 139 -3.02 0.85 3.79
C LEU A 139 -1.64 0.26 3.61
N LEU A 140 -0.71 1.07 3.12
CA LEU A 140 0.59 0.58 2.65
C LEU A 140 1.58 0.35 3.80
N ASP A 141 1.44 1.09 4.87
CA ASP A 141 2.30 1.03 6.04
C ASP A 141 1.46 0.96 7.32
N THR A 142 1.99 0.30 8.33
CA THR A 142 1.43 0.33 9.67
C THR A 142 1.76 1.67 10.31
N LEU A 143 0.74 2.34 10.83
CA LEU A 143 0.93 3.63 11.47
C LEU A 143 1.79 3.47 12.72
N ASN A 144 2.91 4.18 12.76
CA ASN A 144 3.79 4.27 13.92
C ASN A 144 3.49 5.57 14.66
N HIS A 145 2.87 5.44 15.82
CA HIS A 145 2.64 6.56 16.74
C HIS A 145 2.89 6.10 18.18
N GLU A 146 3.40 7.00 19.02
CA GLU A 146 3.65 6.72 20.44
C GLU A 146 2.39 6.28 21.19
N LYS A 147 1.23 6.82 20.78
CA LYS A 147 -0.08 6.48 21.33
C LYS A 147 -0.86 5.66 20.31
N LYS A 148 -1.27 4.45 20.67
CA LYS A 148 -2.06 3.53 19.84
C LYS A 148 -3.36 4.18 19.35
N GLU A 149 -4.02 4.93 20.23
CA GLU A 149 -5.29 5.59 19.94
C GLU A 149 -5.16 6.58 18.78
N ILE A 150 -4.02 7.28 18.67
CA ILE A 150 -3.77 8.22 17.57
C ILE A 150 -3.53 7.47 16.26
N ALA A 151 -2.80 6.36 16.28
CA ALA A 151 -2.60 5.53 15.10
C ALA A 151 -3.96 5.02 14.57
N SER A 152 -4.81 4.49 15.43
CA SER A 152 -6.16 4.05 15.06
C SER A 152 -7.02 5.18 14.50
N LEU A 153 -7.00 6.35 15.12
CA LEU A 153 -7.75 7.52 14.62
C LEU A 153 -7.31 7.97 13.22
N ILE A 154 -6.01 7.97 12.93
CA ILE A 154 -5.49 8.33 11.60
C ILE A 154 -5.97 7.31 10.57
N GLU A 155 -5.93 6.02 10.89
CA GLU A 155 -6.41 4.95 10.02
C GLU A 155 -7.93 5.06 9.78
N GLU A 156 -8.70 5.25 10.84
CA GLU A 156 -10.14 5.48 10.76
C GLU A 156 -10.50 6.71 9.93
N GLN A 157 -9.73 7.80 10.05
CA GLN A 157 -9.90 8.99 9.21
C GLN A 157 -9.61 8.70 7.73
N ALA A 158 -8.58 7.90 7.43
CA ALA A 158 -8.28 7.49 6.05
C ALA A 158 -9.43 6.65 5.47
N ILE A 159 -9.92 5.68 6.23
CA ILE A 159 -11.05 4.81 5.86
C ILE A 159 -12.34 5.64 5.72
N GLY A 160 -12.59 6.54 6.65
CA GLY A 160 -13.76 7.44 6.67
C GLY A 160 -13.85 8.41 5.50
N ARG A 161 -12.82 8.50 4.63
CA ARG A 161 -12.90 9.23 3.36
C ARG A 161 -13.74 8.49 2.32
N ALA A 162 -13.71 7.17 2.33
CA ALA A 162 -14.48 6.33 1.43
C ALA A 162 -15.75 5.78 2.10
N VAL A 163 -15.66 5.37 3.37
CA VAL A 163 -16.80 4.87 4.15
C VAL A 163 -17.55 6.05 4.77
N ARG A 164 -18.44 6.62 3.99
CA ARG A 164 -19.20 7.83 4.38
C ARG A 164 -20.62 7.79 3.81
N ILE A 165 -21.49 8.66 4.31
CA ILE A 165 -22.84 8.85 3.75
C ILE A 165 -22.74 9.12 2.24
N GLY A 166 -23.47 8.30 1.47
CA GLY A 166 -23.43 8.30 0.00
C GLY A 166 -22.57 7.18 -0.60
N GLN A 167 -21.89 6.36 0.23
CA GLN A 167 -21.22 5.15 -0.26
C GLN A 167 -22.25 4.07 -0.62
N THR A 168 -22.20 3.60 -1.86
CA THR A 168 -23.11 2.56 -2.37
C THR A 168 -22.42 1.21 -2.61
N LYS A 169 -21.09 1.18 -2.50
CA LYS A 169 -20.27 0.00 -2.73
C LYS A 169 -19.76 -0.58 -1.40
N ASN A 170 -19.53 -1.87 -1.36
CA ASN A 170 -18.75 -2.47 -0.27
C ASN A 170 -17.29 -2.00 -0.40
N VAL A 171 -16.78 -1.35 0.63
CA VAL A 171 -15.39 -0.88 0.68
C VAL A 171 -14.52 -1.97 1.30
N LYS A 172 -13.56 -2.46 0.53
CA LYS A 172 -12.57 -3.43 0.98
C LYS A 172 -11.33 -2.71 1.48
N VAL A 173 -10.94 -2.98 2.72
CA VAL A 173 -9.74 -2.40 3.35
C VAL A 173 -8.66 -3.47 3.45
N GLU A 174 -7.50 -3.22 2.87
CA GLU A 174 -6.39 -4.15 2.79
C GLU A 174 -5.14 -3.50 3.37
N ARG A 175 -4.43 -4.24 4.23
CA ARG A 175 -3.19 -3.78 4.86
C ARG A 175 -2.00 -4.56 4.32
N PHE A 176 -1.00 -3.84 3.85
CA PHE A 176 0.25 -4.39 3.37
C PHE A 176 1.30 -4.37 4.48
N ILE A 177 1.51 -5.52 5.07
CA ILE A 177 2.40 -5.68 6.23
C ILE A 177 3.49 -6.69 5.89
N ILE A 178 4.73 -6.33 6.16
CA ILE A 178 5.86 -7.23 6.00
C ILE A 178 5.98 -8.09 7.26
N ARG A 179 5.83 -9.41 7.12
CA ARG A 179 6.00 -10.36 8.23
C ARG A 179 7.41 -10.30 8.81
N ASN A 180 7.51 -10.53 10.12
CA ASN A 180 8.77 -10.55 10.86
C ASN A 180 9.60 -9.26 10.68
N SER A 181 8.91 -8.14 10.65
CA SER A 181 9.49 -6.79 10.59
C SER A 181 8.87 -5.92 11.67
N ILE A 182 9.45 -4.77 11.89
CA ILE A 182 8.92 -3.77 12.83
C ILE A 182 7.47 -3.35 12.48
N GLU A 183 7.08 -3.39 11.21
CA GLU A 183 5.69 -3.13 10.81
C GLU A 183 4.72 -4.18 11.35
N HIS A 184 5.15 -5.44 11.37
CA HIS A 184 4.36 -6.53 11.93
C HIS A 184 4.18 -6.37 13.44
N ASP A 185 5.24 -5.96 14.14
CA ASP A 185 5.19 -5.72 15.58
C ASP A 185 4.25 -4.54 15.91
N TYR A 186 4.35 -3.44 15.16
CA TYR A 186 3.42 -2.32 15.30
C TYR A 186 1.97 -2.72 15.00
N PHE A 187 1.74 -3.53 13.96
CA PHE A 187 0.40 -3.99 13.63
C PHE A 187 -0.19 -4.82 14.77
N ILE A 188 0.55 -5.80 15.29
CA ILE A 188 0.10 -6.62 16.42
C ILE A 188 -0.17 -5.72 17.63
N ASN A 189 0.77 -4.85 17.96
CA ASN A 189 0.64 -3.96 19.11
C ASN A 189 -0.54 -3.00 18.99
N ASN A 190 -0.92 -2.56 17.80
CA ASN A 190 -2.06 -1.66 17.58
C ASN A 190 -3.40 -2.41 17.51
N THR A 191 -3.40 -3.71 17.18
CA THR A 191 -4.63 -4.51 17.02
C THR A 191 -5.00 -5.32 18.25
N VAL A 192 -4.02 -5.67 19.09
CA VAL A 192 -4.28 -6.39 20.36
C VAL A 192 -4.54 -5.35 21.46
N SER A 193 -5.78 -5.03 21.68
CA SER A 193 -6.33 -4.28 22.84
C SER A 193 -7.22 -5.19 23.64
#